data_54c35e1b03e80b7c5c4d98beb4b1f0a6
#
_entry.id   54c35e1b03e80b7c5c4d98beb4b1f0a6
#
_cell.length_a   1.000
_cell.length_b   1.000
_cell.length_c   1.000
_cell.angle_alpha   90.00
_cell.angle_beta   90.00
_cell.angle_gamma   90.00
#
_symmetry.space_group_name_H-M   'P 1'
#
loop_
_entity.id
_entity.type
_entity.pdbx_description
1 polymer ?
#
loop_
_entity_poly.entity_id
_entity_poly.type
_entity_poly.pdbx_seq_one_letter_code
_entity_poly.pdbx_strand_id
1 'polypeptide(L)'
;MDCEIEKNKVSKKASYGKAFKAAFPYTIPVMTGYLFIGMAFGVMIQEKGYNFLWAILMSVLCYAGSGQYLAVNFFAPGVSLLQVIFMEFMLNIRHIFYGLSLLERFAKMGKKRLYMIFSLTDETYSLFFVTKVPKDVEEGQFLFAIALLDQLYWIIGSAIGALLGSVLPIDTTGIDFAMTALFVVIMVEQWMESKN
;
A
#
# COMPACT_ATOMS: atom_id res chain seq x y z
N MET A 1 34.94 20.67 -7.70
CA MET A 1 34.18 19.91 -6.68
C MET A 1 32.65 20.15 -6.81
N ASP A 2 32.23 21.41 -6.94
CA ASP A 2 30.78 21.72 -7.07
C ASP A 2 30.13 21.22 -8.37
N CYS A 3 30.85 21.28 -9.50
CA CYS A 3 30.33 20.82 -10.79
C CYS A 3 30.15 19.28 -10.88
N GLU A 4 30.96 18.50 -10.15
CA GLU A 4 30.77 17.04 -10.06
C GLU A 4 29.61 16.66 -9.14
N ILE A 5 29.40 17.42 -8.07
CA ILE A 5 28.26 17.24 -7.15
C ILE A 5 26.95 17.55 -7.87
N GLU A 6 26.96 18.59 -8.71
CA GLU A 6 25.78 19.02 -9.49
C GLU A 6 25.45 18.04 -10.62
N LYS A 7 26.47 17.56 -11.36
CA LYS A 7 26.30 16.49 -12.36
C LYS A 7 25.79 15.19 -11.75
N ASN A 8 26.25 14.82 -10.55
CA ASN A 8 25.82 13.62 -9.86
C ASN A 8 24.38 13.75 -9.31
N LYS A 9 23.98 14.95 -8.87
CA LYS A 9 22.57 15.25 -8.50
C LYS A 9 21.64 15.24 -9.71
N VAL A 10 22.03 15.79 -10.84
CA VAL A 10 21.24 15.81 -12.07
C VAL A 10 21.13 14.40 -12.65
N SER A 11 22.21 13.60 -12.65
CA SER A 11 22.19 12.20 -13.08
C SER A 11 21.27 11.33 -12.21
N LYS A 12 21.33 11.50 -10.88
CA LYS A 12 20.42 10.80 -9.96
C LYS A 12 18.95 11.20 -10.15
N LYS A 13 18.67 12.49 -10.36
CA LYS A 13 17.30 12.99 -10.55
C LYS A 13 16.69 12.50 -11.86
N ALA A 14 17.47 12.47 -12.93
CA ALA A 14 17.08 11.89 -14.22
C ALA A 14 16.81 10.38 -14.12
N SER A 15 17.56 9.66 -13.28
CA SER A 15 17.38 8.23 -13.01
C SER A 15 16.06 7.93 -12.30
N TYR A 16 15.64 8.73 -11.31
CA TYR A 16 14.35 8.56 -10.63
C TYR A 16 13.16 8.78 -11.57
N GLY A 17 13.17 9.83 -12.39
CA GLY A 17 12.10 10.09 -13.35
C GLY A 17 11.90 8.92 -14.33
N LYS A 18 13.00 8.31 -14.77
CA LYS A 18 12.95 7.10 -15.60
C LYS A 18 12.38 5.91 -14.83
N ALA A 19 12.76 5.73 -13.57
CA ALA A 19 12.25 4.65 -12.72
C ALA A 19 10.73 4.76 -12.52
N PHE A 20 10.21 5.94 -12.20
CA PHE A 20 8.77 6.18 -12.06
C PHE A 20 8.02 5.94 -13.37
N LYS A 21 8.53 6.44 -14.48
CA LYS A 21 7.91 6.23 -15.80
C LYS A 21 7.88 4.75 -16.19
N ALA A 22 8.93 4.02 -15.84
CA ALA A 22 9.03 2.59 -16.11
C ALA A 22 8.16 1.76 -15.17
N ALA A 23 8.00 2.16 -13.90
CA ALA A 23 7.19 1.47 -12.90
C ALA A 23 5.68 1.65 -13.13
N PHE A 24 5.26 2.84 -13.58
CA PHE A 24 3.84 3.21 -13.69
C PHE A 24 2.97 2.19 -14.44
N PRO A 25 3.35 1.66 -15.62
CA PRO A 25 2.52 0.67 -16.32
C PRO A 25 2.26 -0.61 -15.51
N TYR A 26 3.23 -1.02 -14.70
CA TYR A 26 3.12 -2.22 -13.86
C TYR A 26 2.20 -2.01 -12.65
N THR A 27 2.08 -0.76 -12.18
CA THR A 27 1.25 -0.41 -11.02
C THR A 27 -0.21 -0.10 -11.38
N ILE A 28 -0.58 -0.02 -12.66
CA ILE A 28 -1.96 0.29 -13.09
C ILE A 28 -3.01 -0.66 -12.49
N PRO A 29 -2.82 -1.98 -12.47
CA PRO A 29 -3.79 -2.89 -11.85
C PRO A 29 -3.97 -2.61 -10.36
N VAL A 30 -2.86 -2.39 -9.62
CA VAL A 30 -2.90 -2.05 -8.20
C VAL A 30 -3.54 -0.68 -7.99
N MET A 31 -3.22 0.31 -8.83
CA MET A 31 -3.85 1.64 -8.80
C MET A 31 -5.37 1.54 -8.84
N THR A 32 -5.90 0.74 -9.77
CA THR A 32 -7.35 0.58 -9.90
C THR A 32 -7.95 -0.01 -8.62
N GLY A 33 -7.40 -1.11 -8.11
CA GLY A 33 -7.85 -1.73 -6.87
C GLY A 33 -7.75 -0.79 -5.67
N TYR A 34 -6.59 -0.15 -5.48
CA TYR A 34 -6.33 0.72 -4.34
C TYR A 34 -7.18 2.00 -4.33
N LEU A 35 -7.47 2.58 -5.49
CA LEU A 35 -8.39 3.72 -5.54
C LEU A 35 -9.78 3.32 -5.06
N PHE A 36 -10.34 2.21 -5.56
CA PHE A 36 -11.68 1.78 -5.16
C PHE A 36 -11.76 1.32 -3.71
N ILE A 37 -10.84 0.47 -3.28
CA ILE A 37 -10.82 -0.04 -1.90
C ILE A 37 -10.44 1.07 -0.92
N GLY A 38 -9.49 1.93 -1.28
CA GLY A 38 -9.16 3.10 -0.48
C GLY A 38 -10.34 4.07 -0.34
N MET A 39 -11.11 4.31 -1.41
CA MET A 39 -12.34 5.11 -1.30
C MET A 39 -13.34 4.48 -0.34
N ALA A 40 -13.55 3.18 -0.40
CA ALA A 40 -14.43 2.47 0.52
C ALA A 40 -13.97 2.64 1.98
N PHE A 41 -12.67 2.49 2.27
CA PHE A 41 -12.11 2.78 3.59
C PHE A 41 -12.37 4.23 4.04
N GLY A 42 -12.14 5.20 3.14
CA GLY A 42 -12.38 6.61 3.43
C GLY A 42 -13.83 6.92 3.81
N VAL A 43 -14.80 6.33 3.09
CA VAL A 43 -16.23 6.45 3.43
C VAL A 43 -16.51 5.86 4.80
N MET A 44 -16.01 4.64 5.08
CA MET A 44 -16.24 3.96 6.35
C MET A 44 -15.69 4.74 7.55
N ILE A 45 -14.50 5.33 7.45
CA ILE A 45 -13.94 6.10 8.57
C ILE A 45 -14.70 7.39 8.80
N GLN A 46 -15.21 8.02 7.74
CA GLN A 46 -16.08 9.19 7.82
C GLN A 46 -17.41 8.87 8.52
N GLU A 47 -18.02 7.73 8.23
CA GLU A 47 -19.24 7.26 8.88
C GLU A 47 -19.07 7.08 10.40
N LYS A 48 -17.88 6.68 10.86
CA LYS A 48 -17.54 6.62 12.28
C LYS A 48 -17.31 7.98 12.93
N GLY A 49 -17.54 9.08 12.20
CA GLY A 49 -17.40 10.46 12.71
C GLY A 49 -15.97 11.02 12.64
N TYR A 50 -15.05 10.32 11.99
CA TYR A 50 -13.68 10.79 11.80
C TYR A 50 -13.55 11.51 10.46
N ASN A 51 -12.96 12.71 10.46
CA ASN A 51 -12.80 13.53 9.26
C ASN A 51 -11.71 12.95 8.30
N PHE A 52 -11.67 13.52 7.09
CA PHE A 52 -10.76 13.08 6.03
C PHE A 52 -9.26 13.12 6.44
N LEU A 53 -8.87 13.98 7.38
CA LEU A 53 -7.48 14.04 7.88
C LEU A 53 -7.08 12.72 8.57
N TRP A 54 -7.99 12.08 9.29
CA TRP A 54 -7.74 10.79 9.92
C TRP A 54 -7.56 9.68 8.88
N ALA A 55 -8.35 9.70 7.81
CA ALA A 55 -8.18 8.74 6.71
C ALA A 55 -6.78 8.87 6.07
N ILE A 56 -6.34 10.11 5.79
CA ILE A 56 -5.00 10.38 5.27
C ILE A 56 -3.92 9.97 6.28
N LEU A 57 -4.06 10.35 7.55
CA LEU A 57 -3.07 10.06 8.57
C LEU A 57 -2.86 8.55 8.75
N MET A 58 -3.94 7.78 8.82
CA MET A 58 -3.87 6.32 8.89
C MET A 58 -3.23 5.73 7.63
N SER A 59 -3.58 6.22 6.44
CA SER A 59 -3.02 5.75 5.17
C SER A 59 -1.53 6.07 5.01
N VAL A 60 -1.05 7.15 5.62
CA VAL A 60 0.37 7.52 5.60
C VAL A 60 1.17 6.77 6.68
N LEU A 61 0.64 6.66 7.90
CA LEU A 61 1.38 6.13 9.05
C LEU A 61 1.24 4.62 9.24
N CYS A 62 0.06 4.07 9.00
CA CYS A 62 -0.19 2.64 9.16
C CYS A 62 0.05 1.88 7.84
N TYR A 63 -0.50 2.38 6.75
CA TYR A 63 -0.42 1.80 5.40
C TYR A 63 -0.58 0.27 5.39
N ALA A 64 -1.59 -0.20 6.09
CA ALA A 64 -1.92 -1.61 6.21
C ALA A 64 -3.40 -1.79 5.82
N GLY A 65 -3.70 -1.82 4.53
CA GLY A 65 -5.07 -1.79 3.99
C GLY A 65 -6.08 -2.60 4.80
N SER A 66 -5.87 -3.91 4.94
CA SER A 66 -6.73 -4.79 5.75
C SER A 66 -6.74 -4.43 7.23
N GLY A 67 -5.59 -4.02 7.80
CA GLY A 67 -5.51 -3.54 9.18
C GLY A 67 -6.30 -2.25 9.39
N GLN A 68 -6.27 -1.32 8.42
CA GLN A 68 -7.07 -0.09 8.50
C GLN A 68 -8.59 -0.37 8.47
N TYR A 69 -9.04 -1.33 7.66
CA TYR A 69 -10.44 -1.78 7.66
C TYR A 69 -10.82 -2.44 8.99
N LEU A 70 -9.94 -3.28 9.53
CA LEU A 70 -10.15 -3.89 10.84
C LEU A 70 -10.19 -2.83 11.95
N ALA A 71 -9.31 -1.82 11.88
CA ALA A 71 -9.24 -0.73 12.83
C ALA A 71 -10.55 0.08 12.91
N VAL A 72 -11.29 0.25 11.81
CA VAL A 72 -12.60 0.91 11.81
C VAL A 72 -13.59 0.20 12.75
N ASN A 73 -13.53 -1.13 12.84
CA ASN A 73 -14.38 -1.91 13.74
C ASN A 73 -13.98 -1.75 15.21
N PHE A 74 -12.71 -1.40 15.49
CA PHE A 74 -12.22 -1.17 16.85
C PHE A 74 -12.68 0.18 17.44
N PHE A 75 -13.22 1.07 16.65
CA PHE A 75 -13.86 2.30 17.15
C PHE A 75 -15.22 2.04 17.83
N ALA A 76 -15.71 0.80 17.79
CA ALA A 76 -16.89 0.41 18.53
C ALA A 76 -16.62 0.34 20.05
N PRO A 77 -17.58 0.73 20.93
CA PRO A 77 -17.43 0.63 22.36
C PRO A 77 -17.23 -0.84 22.82
N GLY A 78 -16.38 -1.04 23.81
CA GLY A 78 -16.19 -2.35 24.45
C GLY A 78 -15.04 -3.19 23.89
N VAL A 79 -14.33 -2.75 22.86
CA VAL A 79 -13.16 -3.44 22.34
C VAL A 79 -11.94 -3.20 23.26
N SER A 80 -11.32 -4.27 23.76
CA SER A 80 -10.15 -4.15 24.62
C SER A 80 -8.87 -3.93 23.79
N LEU A 81 -7.90 -3.19 24.35
CA LEU A 81 -6.60 -2.98 23.71
C LEU A 81 -5.87 -4.29 23.39
N LEU A 82 -5.96 -5.29 24.27
CA LEU A 82 -5.36 -6.60 24.05
C LEU A 82 -5.97 -7.31 22.83
N GLN A 83 -7.26 -7.19 22.65
CA GLN A 83 -7.97 -7.73 21.49
C GLN A 83 -7.52 -7.06 20.19
N VAL A 84 -7.37 -5.73 20.19
CA VAL A 84 -6.84 -4.96 19.04
C VAL A 84 -5.43 -5.45 18.68
N ILE A 85 -4.52 -5.52 19.66
CA ILE A 85 -3.14 -5.97 19.45
C ILE A 85 -3.11 -7.38 18.88
N PHE A 86 -3.89 -8.30 19.45
CA PHE A 86 -3.91 -9.69 18.99
C PHE A 86 -4.45 -9.82 17.54
N MET A 87 -5.55 -9.16 17.23
CA MET A 87 -6.17 -9.24 15.90
C MET A 87 -5.29 -8.58 14.84
N GLU A 88 -4.73 -7.40 15.10
CA GLU A 88 -3.80 -6.72 14.19
C GLU A 88 -2.52 -7.54 13.99
N PHE A 89 -1.98 -8.13 15.05
CA PHE A 89 -0.81 -9.00 14.93
C PHE A 89 -1.09 -10.21 14.05
N MET A 90 -2.21 -10.91 14.30
CA MET A 90 -2.61 -12.08 13.50
C MET A 90 -2.83 -11.73 12.03
N LEU A 91 -3.46 -10.60 11.75
CA LEU A 91 -3.70 -10.14 10.39
C LEU A 91 -2.40 -9.79 9.65
N ASN A 92 -1.48 -9.12 10.33
CA ASN A 92 -0.27 -8.57 9.74
C ASN A 92 0.96 -9.50 9.82
N ILE A 93 0.87 -10.67 10.47
CA ILE A 93 1.99 -11.61 10.63
C ILE A 93 2.62 -12.03 9.28
N ARG A 94 1.84 -12.08 8.22
CA ARG A 94 2.29 -12.38 6.84
C ARG A 94 3.39 -11.43 6.34
N HIS A 95 3.39 -10.15 6.79
CA HIS A 95 4.40 -9.18 6.39
C HIS A 95 5.81 -9.54 6.90
N ILE A 96 5.91 -10.34 7.97
CA ILE A 96 7.19 -10.88 8.45
C ILE A 96 7.80 -11.78 7.39
N PHE A 97 7.00 -12.66 6.78
CA PHE A 97 7.47 -13.57 5.73
C PHE A 97 7.84 -12.82 4.45
N TYR A 98 7.07 -11.79 4.08
CA TYR A 98 7.40 -10.93 2.95
C TYR A 98 8.73 -10.20 3.17
N GLY A 99 8.92 -9.62 4.35
CA GLY A 99 10.17 -8.96 4.72
C GLY A 99 11.37 -9.88 4.71
N LEU A 100 11.22 -11.12 5.20
CA LEU A 100 12.29 -12.13 5.21
C LEU A 100 12.69 -12.54 3.79
N SER A 101 11.73 -12.77 2.88
CA SER A 101 12.00 -13.19 1.51
C SER A 101 12.69 -12.10 0.66
N LEU A 102 12.51 -10.81 1.02
CA LEU A 102 13.10 -9.66 0.32
C LEU A 102 14.33 -9.07 1.03
N LEU A 103 14.76 -9.67 2.14
CA LEU A 103 15.81 -9.12 3.00
C LEU A 103 17.10 -8.82 2.24
N GLU A 104 17.57 -9.74 1.41
CA GLU A 104 18.79 -9.59 0.62
C GLU A 104 18.66 -8.51 -0.45
N ARG A 105 17.50 -8.41 -1.11
CA ARG A 105 17.22 -7.36 -2.10
C ARG A 105 17.24 -5.98 -1.44
N PHE A 106 16.61 -5.83 -0.29
CA PHE A 106 16.52 -4.56 0.42
C PHE A 106 17.82 -4.17 1.13
N ALA A 107 18.68 -5.14 1.49
CA ALA A 107 19.99 -4.85 2.10
C ALA A 107 20.85 -3.92 1.23
N LYS A 108 20.72 -4.01 -0.10
CA LYS A 108 21.46 -3.20 -1.07
C LYS A 108 20.90 -1.77 -1.22
N MET A 109 19.75 -1.45 -0.64
CA MET A 109 19.02 -0.19 -0.85
C MET A 109 19.38 0.91 0.18
N GLY A 110 20.31 0.65 1.10
CA GLY A 110 20.77 1.63 2.10
C GLY A 110 19.63 2.16 2.96
N LYS A 111 19.56 3.48 3.14
CA LYS A 111 18.52 4.13 3.99
C LYS A 111 17.07 3.90 3.51
N LYS A 112 16.87 3.61 2.23
CA LYS A 112 15.53 3.34 1.68
C LYS A 112 14.95 2.01 2.16
N ARG A 113 15.79 1.09 2.67
CA ARG A 113 15.38 -0.21 3.18
C ARG A 113 14.24 -0.10 4.21
N LEU A 114 14.31 0.88 5.11
CA LEU A 114 13.26 1.06 6.13
C LEU A 114 11.90 1.38 5.49
N TYR A 115 11.90 2.27 4.51
CA TYR A 115 10.69 2.57 3.76
C TYR A 115 10.18 1.37 2.97
N MET A 116 11.06 0.62 2.33
CA MET A 116 10.70 -0.57 1.55
C MET A 116 10.05 -1.66 2.43
N ILE A 117 10.53 -1.84 3.66
CA ILE A 117 9.94 -2.76 4.63
C ILE A 117 8.56 -2.25 5.09
N PHE A 118 8.45 -0.96 5.39
CA PHE A 118 7.21 -0.32 5.81
C PHE A 118 6.13 -0.39 4.73
N SER A 119 6.50 -0.17 3.46
CA SER A 119 5.57 -0.09 2.33
C SER A 119 5.21 -1.44 1.70
N LEU A 120 5.60 -2.56 2.31
CA LEU A 120 5.22 -3.88 1.83
C LEU A 120 3.76 -4.17 2.10
N THR A 121 3.00 -4.32 1.02
CA THR A 121 1.65 -4.89 1.00
C THR A 121 1.64 -6.17 0.18
N ASP A 122 0.54 -6.90 0.15
CA ASP A 122 0.40 -8.13 -0.65
C ASP A 122 0.63 -7.84 -2.14
N GLU A 123 0.04 -6.75 -2.63
CA GLU A 123 0.09 -6.35 -4.03
C GLU A 123 1.51 -5.85 -4.40
N THR A 124 2.10 -4.98 -3.57
CA THR A 124 3.47 -4.49 -3.79
C THR A 124 4.48 -5.64 -3.76
N TYR A 125 4.31 -6.59 -2.83
CA TYR A 125 5.11 -7.80 -2.76
C TYR A 125 5.01 -8.61 -4.05
N SER A 126 3.79 -8.87 -4.52
CA SER A 126 3.55 -9.58 -5.78
C SER A 126 4.21 -8.88 -6.97
N LEU A 127 4.06 -7.55 -7.08
CA LEU A 127 4.69 -6.77 -8.16
C LEU A 127 6.22 -6.91 -8.16
N PHE A 128 6.87 -7.01 -7.00
CA PHE A 128 8.33 -7.17 -6.93
C PHE A 128 8.84 -8.50 -7.50
N PHE A 129 7.99 -9.52 -7.58
CA PHE A 129 8.34 -10.80 -8.19
C PHE A 129 7.97 -10.89 -9.66
N VAL A 130 6.82 -10.35 -10.04
CA VAL A 130 6.30 -10.46 -11.40
C VAL A 130 6.98 -9.47 -12.35
N THR A 131 7.40 -8.29 -11.86
CA THR A 131 7.94 -7.24 -12.72
C THR A 131 9.41 -7.47 -13.07
N LYS A 132 9.73 -7.27 -14.36
CA LYS A 132 11.10 -7.28 -14.85
C LYS A 132 11.66 -5.85 -14.85
N VAL A 133 12.77 -5.67 -14.14
CA VAL A 133 13.47 -4.36 -14.10
C VAL A 133 14.03 -4.04 -15.48
N PRO A 134 13.72 -2.88 -16.07
CA PRO A 134 14.32 -2.45 -17.34
C PRO A 134 15.84 -2.29 -17.22
N LYS A 135 16.58 -2.61 -18.28
CA LYS A 135 18.06 -2.62 -18.29
C LYS A 135 18.71 -1.25 -18.02
N ASP A 136 17.98 -0.18 -18.29
CA ASP A 136 18.42 1.22 -18.17
C ASP A 136 18.00 1.88 -16.83
N VAL A 137 17.40 1.10 -15.92
CA VAL A 137 16.91 1.57 -14.62
C VAL A 137 17.56 0.77 -13.49
N GLU A 138 18.00 1.45 -12.44
CA GLU A 138 18.52 0.82 -11.24
C GLU A 138 17.39 0.10 -10.48
N GLU A 139 17.58 -1.18 -10.15
CA GLU A 139 16.58 -2.02 -9.48
C GLU A 139 16.01 -1.35 -8.21
N GLY A 140 16.88 -0.83 -7.35
CA GLY A 140 16.44 -0.21 -6.11
C GLY A 140 15.59 1.04 -6.30
N GLN A 141 15.79 1.80 -7.40
CA GLN A 141 14.95 2.95 -7.73
C GLN A 141 13.62 2.52 -8.35
N PHE A 142 13.63 1.46 -9.14
CA PHE A 142 12.43 0.90 -9.75
C PHE A 142 11.48 0.33 -8.69
N LEU A 143 11.99 -0.50 -7.78
CA LEU A 143 11.19 -1.05 -6.68
C LEU A 143 10.67 0.05 -5.75
N PHE A 144 11.50 1.06 -5.46
CA PHE A 144 11.08 2.21 -4.67
C PHE A 144 9.96 3.01 -5.36
N ALA A 145 10.02 3.15 -6.69
CA ALA A 145 8.99 3.83 -7.45
C ALA A 145 7.65 3.07 -7.40
N ILE A 146 7.67 1.74 -7.53
CA ILE A 146 6.47 0.90 -7.37
C ILE A 146 5.87 1.12 -5.97
N ALA A 147 6.66 0.93 -4.92
CA ALA A 147 6.19 1.05 -3.53
C ALA A 147 5.59 2.42 -3.22
N LEU A 148 6.21 3.49 -3.73
CA LEU A 148 5.71 4.85 -3.51
C LEU A 148 4.43 5.13 -4.30
N LEU A 149 4.34 4.64 -5.54
CA LEU A 149 3.12 4.79 -6.35
C LEU A 149 1.94 4.07 -5.68
N ASP A 150 2.14 2.83 -5.25
CA ASP A 150 1.10 2.04 -4.59
C ASP A 150 0.59 2.74 -3.31
N GLN A 151 1.51 3.24 -2.47
CA GLN A 151 1.12 4.00 -1.29
C GLN A 151 0.36 5.29 -1.63
N LEU A 152 0.78 6.01 -2.67
CA LEU A 152 0.08 7.22 -3.12
C LEU A 152 -1.34 6.90 -3.60
N TYR A 153 -1.54 5.81 -4.33
CA TYR A 153 -2.87 5.40 -4.78
C TYR A 153 -3.80 5.12 -3.61
N TRP A 154 -3.28 4.44 -2.58
CA TRP A 154 -4.03 4.18 -1.35
C TRP A 154 -4.42 5.46 -0.60
N ILE A 155 -3.46 6.38 -0.42
CA ILE A 155 -3.71 7.68 0.24
C ILE A 155 -4.75 8.49 -0.53
N ILE A 156 -4.59 8.57 -1.86
CA ILE A 156 -5.50 9.33 -2.74
C ILE A 156 -6.92 8.72 -2.68
N GLY A 157 -7.03 7.39 -2.80
CA GLY A 157 -8.31 6.70 -2.69
C GLY A 157 -8.98 6.97 -1.34
N SER A 158 -8.26 6.80 -0.24
CA SER A 158 -8.76 7.05 1.12
C SER A 158 -9.21 8.51 1.32
N ALA A 159 -8.46 9.47 0.81
CA ALA A 159 -8.78 10.88 0.89
C ALA A 159 -10.06 11.22 0.10
N ILE A 160 -10.15 10.74 -1.15
CA ILE A 160 -11.33 10.93 -2.00
C ILE A 160 -12.56 10.30 -1.35
N GLY A 161 -12.45 9.06 -0.84
CA GLY A 161 -13.55 8.37 -0.18
C GLY A 161 -14.05 9.11 1.06
N ALA A 162 -13.14 9.59 1.90
CA ALA A 162 -13.52 10.35 3.09
C ALA A 162 -14.18 11.70 2.74
N LEU A 163 -13.72 12.37 1.68
CA LEU A 163 -14.37 13.60 1.20
C LEU A 163 -15.77 13.30 0.62
N LEU A 164 -15.91 12.25 -0.19
CA LEU A 164 -17.21 11.84 -0.72
C LEU A 164 -18.20 11.46 0.39
N GLY A 165 -17.73 10.68 1.37
CA GLY A 165 -18.55 10.30 2.53
C GLY A 165 -18.96 11.48 3.42
N SER A 166 -18.23 12.61 3.39
CA SER A 166 -18.62 13.83 4.11
C SER A 166 -19.72 14.62 3.43
N VAL A 167 -19.87 14.48 2.10
CA VAL A 167 -20.81 15.29 1.30
C VAL A 167 -22.06 14.48 0.93
N LEU A 168 -21.91 13.18 0.71
CA LEU A 168 -22.97 12.30 0.24
C LEU A 168 -23.42 11.38 1.38
N PRO A 169 -24.71 11.23 1.62
CA PRO A 169 -25.23 10.18 2.50
C PRO A 169 -25.08 8.82 1.80
N ILE A 170 -23.90 8.23 1.88
CA ILE A 170 -23.60 6.94 1.27
C ILE A 170 -23.99 5.84 2.25
N ASP A 171 -24.85 4.91 1.79
CA ASP A 171 -25.11 3.69 2.53
C ASP A 171 -23.87 2.77 2.45
N THR A 172 -23.25 2.52 3.59
CA THR A 172 -22.04 1.70 3.71
C THR A 172 -22.35 0.23 3.89
N THR A 173 -23.64 -0.16 3.88
CA THR A 173 -24.05 -1.55 4.00
C THR A 173 -23.37 -2.42 2.95
N GLY A 174 -22.55 -3.36 3.41
CA GLY A 174 -21.80 -4.27 2.54
C GLY A 174 -20.41 -3.77 2.11
N ILE A 175 -20.02 -2.53 2.39
CA ILE A 175 -18.65 -2.05 2.12
C ILE A 175 -17.63 -2.86 2.94
N ASP A 176 -17.97 -3.28 4.16
CA ASP A 176 -17.16 -4.17 4.99
C ASP A 176 -16.79 -5.48 4.26
N PHE A 177 -17.66 -5.93 3.35
CA PHE A 177 -17.43 -7.14 2.58
C PHE A 177 -16.37 -6.95 1.47
N ALA A 178 -16.06 -5.72 1.07
CA ALA A 178 -15.11 -5.46 -0.03
C ALA A 178 -13.71 -6.05 0.26
N MET A 179 -13.23 -5.96 1.51
CA MET A 179 -11.96 -6.58 1.90
C MET A 179 -12.04 -8.10 1.93
N THR A 180 -13.13 -8.65 2.44
CA THR A 180 -13.36 -10.11 2.43
C THR A 180 -13.39 -10.63 1.01
N ALA A 181 -14.08 -9.93 0.10
CA ALA A 181 -14.12 -10.27 -1.32
C ALA A 181 -12.71 -10.23 -1.95
N LEU A 182 -11.90 -9.20 -1.65
CA LEU A 182 -10.53 -9.10 -2.14
C LEU A 182 -9.69 -10.30 -1.69
N PHE A 183 -9.74 -10.67 -0.41
CA PHE A 183 -9.00 -11.82 0.10
C PHE A 183 -9.45 -13.15 -0.53
N VAL A 184 -10.75 -13.31 -0.76
CA VAL A 184 -11.26 -14.49 -1.46
C VAL A 184 -10.75 -14.55 -2.89
N VAL A 185 -10.74 -13.43 -3.61
CA VAL A 185 -10.19 -13.36 -4.97
C VAL A 185 -8.71 -13.72 -4.99
N ILE A 186 -7.90 -13.10 -4.13
CA ILE A 186 -6.46 -13.40 -4.02
C ILE A 186 -6.23 -14.89 -3.70
N MET A 187 -6.98 -15.43 -2.75
CA MET A 187 -6.87 -16.86 -2.39
C MET A 187 -7.22 -17.77 -3.57
N VAL A 188 -8.28 -17.48 -4.30
CA VAL A 188 -8.70 -18.26 -5.45
C VAL A 188 -7.66 -18.18 -6.58
N GLU A 189 -7.14 -16.99 -6.86
CA GLU A 189 -6.10 -16.79 -7.87
C GLU A 189 -4.83 -17.60 -7.53
N GLN A 190 -4.34 -17.50 -6.30
CA GLN A 190 -3.18 -18.26 -5.83
C GLN A 190 -3.43 -19.77 -5.89
N TRP A 191 -4.65 -20.22 -5.56
CA TRP A 191 -5.00 -21.63 -5.65
C TRP A 191 -5.05 -22.12 -7.09
N MET A 192 -5.56 -21.32 -8.00
CA MET A 192 -5.57 -21.66 -9.43
C MET A 192 -4.16 -21.72 -10.01
N GLU A 193 -3.28 -20.79 -9.62
CA GLU A 193 -1.89 -20.74 -10.07
C GLU A 193 -1.06 -21.91 -9.53
N SER A 194 -1.33 -22.38 -8.31
CA SER A 194 -0.64 -23.52 -7.70
C SER A 194 -1.00 -24.88 -8.34
N LYS A 195 -2.07 -24.93 -9.14
CA LYS A 195 -2.51 -26.17 -9.84
C LYS A 195 -1.98 -26.31 -11.27
N ASN A 196 -1.36 -25.25 -11.81
CA ASN A 196 -0.69 -25.25 -13.11
C ASN A 196 0.83 -25.41 -12.95
#